data_8089830e366aaba0ff119673c9cadaa2
#
_entry.id   8089830e366aaba0ff119673c9cadaa2
#
_cell.length_a   1.000
_cell.length_b   1.000
_cell.length_c   1.000
_cell.angle_alpha   90.00
_cell.angle_beta   90.00
_cell.angle_gamma   90.00
#
_symmetry.space_group_name_H-M   'P 1'
#
loop_
_entity.id
_entity.type
_entity.pdbx_description
1 polymer ?
#
loop_
_entity_poly.entity_id
_entity_poly.type
_entity_poly.pdbx_seq_one_letter_code
_entity_poly.pdbx_strand_id
1 'polypeptide(L)'
;MKRRKSKSQEKLYNFVIAKAFQQPVGNMFTYGELRKKYSVVCSTNDQREVGRRFAYWINHTPGLPFDTVGTKNGSLLYQKIGPNPRNHSTPSKGGVR
;
A
#
# COMPACT_ATOMS: atom_id res chain seq x y z
N MET A 1 -11.70 -23.26 -10.71
CA MET A 1 -12.06 -22.31 -10.71
C MET A 1 -11.11 -21.31 -10.53
N LYS A 2 -11.16 -20.43 -10.85
CA LYS A 2 -10.31 -19.57 -10.76
C LYS A 2 -10.34 -18.89 -9.58
N ARG A 3 -9.46 -18.49 -9.06
CA ARG A 3 -9.45 -17.84 -8.01
C ARG A 3 -9.43 -16.48 -8.28
N ARG A 4 -10.18 -15.68 -7.78
CA ARG A 4 -10.12 -14.36 -7.97
C ARG A 4 -9.92 -13.71 -6.70
N LYS A 5 -9.39 -12.50 -6.62
CA LYS A 5 -9.24 -11.74 -5.42
C LYS A 5 -10.58 -11.38 -4.89
N SER A 6 -10.76 -11.45 -3.60
CA SER A 6 -12.05 -11.09 -3.01
C SER A 6 -12.22 -9.59 -3.04
N LYS A 7 -13.45 -9.14 -3.01
CA LYS A 7 -13.73 -7.72 -2.95
C LYS A 7 -13.19 -7.11 -1.68
N SER A 8 -13.23 -7.84 -0.58
CA SER A 8 -12.67 -7.34 0.67
C SER A 8 -11.20 -7.07 0.55
N GLN A 9 -10.47 -7.97 -0.10
CA GLN A 9 -9.03 -7.78 -0.29
C GLN A 9 -8.76 -6.58 -1.18
N GLU A 10 -9.52 -6.42 -2.25
CA GLU A 10 -9.31 -5.30 -3.15
C GLU A 10 -9.56 -3.96 -2.46
N LYS A 11 -10.61 -3.88 -1.67
CA LYS A 11 -10.92 -2.64 -0.97
C LYS A 11 -9.85 -2.30 0.06
N LEU A 12 -9.41 -3.29 0.81
CA LEU A 12 -8.37 -3.06 1.81
C LEU A 12 -7.06 -2.67 1.13
N TYR A 13 -6.71 -3.36 0.05
CA TYR A 13 -5.49 -3.07 -0.69
C TYR A 13 -5.49 -1.62 -1.20
N ASN A 14 -6.59 -1.21 -1.82
CA ASN A 14 -6.69 0.15 -2.33
C ASN A 14 -6.63 1.18 -1.20
N PHE A 15 -7.23 0.85 -0.07
CA PHE A 15 -7.20 1.75 1.09
C PHE A 15 -5.78 1.95 1.62
N VAL A 16 -5.03 0.86 1.80
CA VAL A 16 -3.68 0.99 2.37
C VAL A 16 -2.74 1.68 1.38
N ILE A 17 -2.90 1.45 0.10
CA ILE A 17 -2.10 2.17 -0.91
C ILE A 17 -2.38 3.66 -0.82
N ALA A 18 -3.65 4.06 -0.75
CA ALA A 18 -3.99 5.46 -0.65
C ALA A 18 -3.41 6.09 0.62
N LYS A 19 -3.48 5.35 1.73
CA LYS A 19 -2.93 5.86 2.98
C LYS A 19 -1.42 5.99 2.92
N ALA A 20 -0.76 5.07 2.23
CA ALA A 20 0.69 5.16 2.07
C ALA A 20 1.06 6.44 1.32
N PHE A 21 0.35 6.74 0.23
CA PHE A 21 0.64 7.95 -0.52
C PHE A 21 0.33 9.22 0.28
N GLN A 22 -0.55 9.14 1.26
CA GLN A 22 -0.89 10.30 2.10
C GLN A 22 0.13 10.56 3.20
N GLN A 23 1.07 9.65 3.42
CA GLN A 23 2.07 9.85 4.46
C GLN A 23 2.97 11.02 4.11
N PRO A 24 3.36 11.83 5.09
CA PRO A 24 4.32 12.91 4.82
C PRO A 24 5.69 12.34 4.50
N VAL A 25 6.45 13.05 3.70
CA VAL A 25 7.79 12.64 3.35
C VAL A 25 8.62 12.52 4.63
N GLY A 26 9.34 11.43 4.75
CA GLY A 26 10.17 11.15 5.92
C GLY A 26 9.49 10.28 6.95
N ASN A 27 8.17 10.16 6.88
CA ASN A 27 7.45 9.37 7.87
C ASN A 27 7.66 7.88 7.65
N MET A 28 7.80 7.15 8.75
CA MET A 28 7.92 5.70 8.68
C MET A 28 6.61 5.06 9.11
N PHE A 29 6.28 3.94 8.50
CA PHE A 29 5.01 3.27 8.78
C PHE A 29 5.10 1.79 8.47
N THR A 30 4.20 1.03 9.06
CA THR A 30 4.06 -0.39 8.72
C THR A 30 2.71 -0.59 8.06
N TYR A 31 2.57 -1.71 7.35
CA TYR A 31 1.28 -2.08 6.78
C TYR A 31 0.20 -2.14 7.88
N GLY A 32 0.55 -2.71 9.03
CA GLY A 32 -0.41 -2.83 10.11
C GLY A 32 -0.93 -1.49 10.61
N GLU A 33 -0.06 -0.49 10.62
CA GLU A 33 -0.46 0.85 11.04
C GLU A 33 -1.43 1.48 10.05
N LEU A 34 -1.21 1.25 8.77
CA LEU A 34 -2.14 1.76 7.75
C LEU A 34 -3.46 1.01 7.81
N ARG A 35 -3.38 -0.30 7.95
CA ARG A 35 -4.58 -1.14 7.98
C ARG A 35 -5.48 -0.79 9.16
N LYS A 36 -4.92 -0.41 10.27
CA LYS A 36 -5.71 -0.05 11.44
C LYS A 36 -6.69 1.06 11.19
N LYS A 37 -6.44 1.89 10.22
CA LYS A 37 -7.33 3.01 9.92
C LYS A 37 -8.52 2.59 9.09
N TYR A 38 -8.52 1.36 8.61
CA TYR A 38 -9.63 0.86 7.80
C TYR A 38 -10.74 0.39 8.74
N SER A 39 -11.91 0.96 8.57
CA SER A 39 -13.00 0.70 9.52
C SER A 39 -13.78 -0.58 9.25
N VAL A 40 -13.58 -1.16 8.07
CA VAL A 40 -14.32 -2.37 7.73
C VAL A 40 -13.57 -3.58 8.24
N VAL A 41 -14.30 -4.50 8.85
CA VAL A 41 -13.68 -5.71 9.39
C VAL A 41 -13.30 -6.64 8.26
N CYS A 42 -12.08 -7.14 8.30
CA CYS A 42 -11.58 -8.10 7.33
C CYS A 42 -11.10 -9.33 8.04
N SER A 43 -11.19 -10.47 7.37
CA SER A 43 -10.68 -11.71 7.96
C SER A 43 -9.15 -11.63 8.08
N THR A 44 -8.60 -12.42 8.97
CA THR A 44 -7.16 -12.48 9.15
C THR A 44 -6.48 -12.88 7.84
N ASN A 45 -7.08 -13.82 7.12
CA ASN A 45 -6.51 -14.25 5.84
C ASN A 45 -6.46 -13.11 4.84
N ASP A 46 -7.53 -12.34 4.73
CA ASP A 46 -7.56 -11.19 3.83
C ASP A 46 -6.50 -10.19 4.21
N GLN A 47 -6.35 -9.93 5.51
CA GLN A 47 -5.35 -8.99 5.98
C GLN A 47 -3.94 -9.44 5.62
N ARG A 48 -3.66 -10.72 5.77
CA ARG A 48 -2.34 -11.25 5.43
C ARG A 48 -2.05 -11.18 3.95
N GLU A 49 -3.05 -11.55 3.14
CA GLU A 49 -2.85 -11.52 1.68
C GLU A 49 -2.61 -10.11 1.18
N VAL A 50 -3.36 -9.15 1.71
CA VAL A 50 -3.16 -7.77 1.30
C VAL A 50 -1.80 -7.27 1.76
N GLY A 51 -1.36 -7.68 2.96
CA GLY A 51 -0.03 -7.30 3.43
C GLY A 51 1.07 -7.80 2.52
N ARG A 52 0.95 -9.05 2.02
CA ARG A 52 1.91 -9.59 1.07
C ARG A 52 1.89 -8.83 -0.25
N ARG A 53 0.71 -8.51 -0.74
CA ARG A 53 0.57 -7.75 -1.98
C ARG A 53 1.17 -6.36 -1.83
N PHE A 54 0.96 -5.75 -0.66
CA PHE A 54 1.49 -4.42 -0.39
C PHE A 54 3.02 -4.43 -0.40
N ALA A 55 3.62 -5.41 0.27
CA ALA A 55 5.08 -5.54 0.28
C ALA A 55 5.62 -5.79 -1.11
N TYR A 56 4.96 -6.66 -1.86
CA TYR A 56 5.38 -6.96 -3.23
C TYR A 56 5.32 -5.71 -4.09
N TRP A 57 4.23 -4.97 -3.97
CA TRP A 57 4.03 -3.73 -4.73
C TRP A 57 5.16 -2.73 -4.47
N ILE A 58 5.48 -2.53 -3.19
CA ILE A 58 6.54 -1.58 -2.85
C ILE A 58 7.89 -2.03 -3.41
N ASN A 59 8.18 -3.31 -3.33
CA ASN A 59 9.51 -3.79 -3.71
C ASN A 59 9.68 -4.04 -5.19
N HIS A 60 8.59 -4.10 -5.95
CA HIS A 60 8.67 -4.44 -7.37
C HIS A 60 8.14 -3.37 -8.31
N THR A 61 7.69 -2.23 -7.80
CA THR A 61 7.20 -1.16 -8.66
C THR A 61 8.20 -0.02 -8.66
N PRO A 62 8.84 0.24 -9.79
CA PRO A 62 9.81 1.33 -9.84
C PRO A 62 9.13 2.68 -9.73
N GLY A 63 9.82 3.63 -9.18
CA GLY A 63 9.33 5.01 -9.12
C GLY A 63 8.43 5.32 -7.94
N LEU A 64 8.19 4.35 -7.06
CA LEU A 64 7.38 4.63 -5.87
C LEU A 64 8.19 5.42 -4.85
N PRO A 65 7.53 6.34 -4.12
CA PRO A 65 8.24 7.14 -3.12
C PRO A 65 8.35 6.44 -1.78
N PHE A 66 8.57 5.14 -1.78
CA PHE A 66 8.65 4.35 -0.56
C PHE A 66 9.86 3.45 -0.58
N ASP A 67 10.43 3.23 0.59
CA ASP A 67 11.55 2.32 0.72
C ASP A 67 11.31 1.43 1.93
N THR A 68 11.81 0.20 1.86
CA THR A 68 11.75 -0.70 3.00
C THR A 68 13.03 -0.46 3.80
N VAL A 69 12.88 0.02 5.03
CA VAL A 69 14.03 0.46 5.81
C VAL A 69 14.37 -0.43 7.00
N GLY A 70 13.57 -1.44 7.25
CA GLY A 70 13.86 -2.35 8.36
C GLY A 70 12.62 -3.06 8.82
N THR A 71 12.55 -3.33 10.12
CA THR A 71 11.39 -3.97 10.71
C THR A 71 11.01 -3.25 11.99
N LYS A 72 9.77 -3.43 12.39
CA LYS A 72 9.27 -2.88 13.63
C LYS A 72 8.30 -3.90 14.19
N ASN A 73 8.64 -4.44 15.36
CA ASN A 73 7.81 -5.45 16.01
C ASN A 73 7.48 -6.63 15.08
N GLY A 74 8.46 -7.03 14.30
CA GLY A 74 8.28 -8.17 13.40
C GLY A 74 7.63 -7.86 12.06
N SER A 75 7.23 -6.62 11.84
CA SER A 75 6.63 -6.21 10.57
C SER A 75 7.60 -5.38 9.76
N LEU A 76 7.47 -5.45 8.44
CA LEU A 76 8.32 -4.61 7.60
C LEU A 76 8.02 -3.14 7.85
N LEU A 77 9.08 -2.36 7.95
CA LEU A 77 8.98 -0.92 8.17
C LEU A 77 9.33 -0.19 6.90
N TYR A 78 8.45 0.69 6.47
CA TYR A 78 8.64 1.46 5.24
C TYR A 78 8.80 2.93 5.57
N GLN A 79 9.40 3.66 4.66
CA GLN A 79 9.54 5.11 4.83
C GLN A 79 9.14 5.82 3.56
N LYS A 80 8.41 6.92 3.70
CA LYS A 80 8.09 7.77 2.57
C LYS A 80 9.34 8.59 2.27
N ILE A 81 9.95 8.39 1.11
CA ILE A 81 11.24 8.99 0.80
C ILE A 81 11.17 10.16 -0.18
N GLY A 82 10.00 10.47 -0.67
CA GLY A 82 9.87 11.59 -1.59
C GLY A 82 8.42 11.92 -1.85
N PRO A 83 8.17 12.93 -2.65
CA PRO A 83 6.80 13.32 -2.95
C PRO A 83 6.13 12.31 -3.86
N ASN A 84 4.82 12.34 -3.89
CA ASN A 84 4.07 11.45 -4.76
C ASN A 84 4.39 11.72 -6.21
N PRO A 85 4.53 10.69 -7.04
CA PRO A 85 4.78 10.90 -8.46
C PRO A 85 3.59 11.60 -9.10
N ARG A 86 3.88 12.58 -9.91
CA ARG A 86 2.82 13.33 -10.55
C ARG A 86 2.03 12.49 -11.50
N ASN A 87 2.73 11.69 -12.29
CA ASN A 87 2.07 10.89 -13.28
C ASN A 87 1.26 9.76 -12.71
N HIS A 88 1.51 9.44 -11.47
CA HIS A 88 0.77 8.36 -10.86
C HIS A 88 -0.71 8.68 -10.74
N SER A 89 -1.01 9.91 -10.54
CA SER A 89 -2.37 10.28 -10.29
C SER A 89 -3.18 10.50 -11.53
N THR A 90 -2.59 10.42 -12.71
CA THR A 90 -3.39 10.65 -13.83
C THR A 90 -3.60 9.43 -14.55
N PRO A 91 -4.44 8.83 -14.36
CA PRO A 91 -4.69 7.66 -15.13
C PRO A 91 -5.31 8.11 -16.41
N SER A 92 -5.17 8.53 -16.49
CA SER A 92 -5.54 8.93 -17.12
C SER A 92 -5.63 9.67 -17.68
N LYS A 93 -5.71 9.86 -18.01
CA LYS A 93 -5.68 10.53 -18.41
C LYS A 93 -5.11 10.83 -18.83
N GLY A 94 -5.04 10.41 -19.22
CA GLY A 94 -4.60 10.69 -19.39
C GLY A 94 -4.13 11.15 -19.81
N GLY A 95 -4.11 11.10 -20.07
CA GLY A 95 -3.85 11.53 -20.27
C GLY A 95 -3.61 12.17 -20.80
N VAL A 96 -3.72 12.23 -21.03
CA VAL A 96 -3.70 12.84 -21.23
C VAL A 96 -3.32 13.43 -21.60
N ARG A 97 -3.38 13.40 -21.87
CA ARG A 97 -3.20 13.77 -21.96
C ARG A 97 -2.88 14.07 -22.29
#